data_b5f028eb2b49d7c64a046fc6cc416198
#
_entry.id   b5f028eb2b49d7c64a046fc6cc416198
#
_cell.length_a   1.000
_cell.length_b   1.000
_cell.length_c   1.000
_cell.angle_alpha   90.00
_cell.angle_beta   90.00
_cell.angle_gamma   90.00
#
_symmetry.space_group_name_H-M   'P 1'
#
loop_
_entity.id
_entity.type
_entity.pdbx_description
1 polymer ?
#
loop_
_entity_poly.entity_id
_entity_poly.type
_entity_poly.pdbx_seq_one_letter_code
_entity_poly.pdbx_strand_id
1 'polypeptide(L)'
;SPMSAEGKIGVPVRPFPRWLRCVKCGLLAEYDSGLFDIKPYPYRPEQTHFVHSNCEKGKNADAVPARFLLACRNGHLDDFPWHWFVHGGPSECRGTLRFFERGASLQTENLWVKCDACDAARSLVHAFGREAQQNLPACRGRHPHLDTFDASCQESPRAVLLGATNSWFPVSLSVLAIPLERNQLSQLVLDGWEYFADVESADELKVVIKTLVKSGSLPGIERFDIGDVWRCVQERLEGKGDDTLVTEGDLKIPEWEVLTVSTPPTDWPQ
;
A
#
# COMPACT_ATOMS: atom_id res chain seq x y z
N SER A 1 2.54 20.44 -30.75
CA SER A 1 2.11 19.14 -31.32
C SER A 1 2.43 18.03 -30.33
N PRO A 2 1.55 17.02 -30.11
CA PRO A 2 1.84 15.88 -29.25
C PRO A 2 3.08 15.09 -29.63
N MET A 3 3.56 15.28 -30.85
CA MET A 3 4.77 14.66 -31.40
C MET A 3 6.02 15.53 -31.22
N SER A 4 5.90 16.74 -30.70
CA SER A 4 7.03 17.62 -30.41
C SER A 4 7.83 17.12 -29.22
N ALA A 5 9.08 17.58 -29.08
CA ALA A 5 9.91 17.25 -27.92
C ALA A 5 9.25 17.65 -26.60
N GLU A 6 8.47 18.73 -26.57
CA GLU A 6 7.71 19.20 -25.42
C GLU A 6 6.58 18.25 -25.03
N GLY A 7 5.94 17.57 -25.99
CA GLY A 7 4.93 16.55 -25.72
C GLY A 7 5.47 15.26 -25.11
N LYS A 8 6.81 15.12 -25.00
CA LYS A 8 7.49 13.99 -24.36
C LYS A 8 7.95 14.33 -22.93
N ILE A 9 7.72 15.55 -22.46
CA ILE A 9 8.03 15.95 -21.09
C ILE A 9 6.91 15.43 -20.17
N GLY A 10 7.27 14.61 -19.20
CA GLY A 10 6.33 14.05 -18.23
C GLY A 10 6.93 12.91 -17.44
N VAL A 11 6.14 12.33 -16.57
CA VAL A 11 6.54 11.13 -15.83
C VAL A 11 6.36 9.91 -16.74
N PRO A 12 7.42 9.14 -17.04
CA PRO A 12 7.28 7.92 -17.82
C PRO A 12 6.45 6.90 -17.03
N VAL A 13 5.42 6.37 -17.66
CA VAL A 13 4.55 5.35 -17.07
C VAL A 13 4.47 4.13 -17.98
N ARG A 14 4.23 2.96 -17.38
CA ARG A 14 3.97 1.71 -18.11
C ARG A 14 2.62 1.15 -17.69
N PRO A 15 1.85 0.55 -18.62
CA PRO A 15 0.62 -0.12 -18.27
C PRO A 15 0.87 -1.31 -17.32
N PHE A 16 0.03 -1.44 -16.32
CA PHE A 16 -0.04 -2.62 -15.47
C PHE A 16 -1.51 -2.89 -15.12
N PRO A 17 -2.01 -4.10 -15.32
CA PRO A 17 -1.33 -5.29 -15.84
C PRO A 17 -0.92 -5.13 -17.31
N ARG A 18 0.08 -5.93 -17.75
CA ARG A 18 0.57 -5.93 -19.13
C ARG A 18 -0.37 -6.62 -20.10
N TRP A 19 -1.19 -7.54 -19.60
CA TRP A 19 -2.11 -8.32 -20.41
C TRP A 19 -3.43 -7.59 -20.64
N LEU A 20 -3.81 -7.54 -21.92
CA LEU A 20 -5.06 -6.95 -22.39
C LEU A 20 -5.98 -8.03 -22.97
N ARG A 21 -7.27 -7.77 -22.91
CA ARG A 21 -8.32 -8.59 -23.49
C ARG A 21 -9.15 -7.77 -24.49
N CYS A 22 -9.30 -8.26 -25.70
CA CYS A 22 -10.27 -7.70 -26.65
C CYS A 22 -11.71 -8.01 -26.20
N VAL A 23 -12.56 -6.99 -26.11
CA VAL A 23 -13.96 -7.14 -25.66
C VAL A 23 -14.84 -7.89 -26.67
N LYS A 24 -14.45 -7.93 -27.96
CA LYS A 24 -15.23 -8.57 -29.03
C LYS A 24 -14.85 -10.02 -29.29
N CYS A 25 -13.56 -10.30 -29.51
CA CYS A 25 -13.11 -11.64 -29.88
C CYS A 25 -12.49 -12.42 -28.74
N GLY A 26 -12.25 -11.78 -27.57
CA GLY A 26 -11.64 -12.39 -26.43
C GLY A 26 -10.13 -12.60 -26.54
N LEU A 27 -9.48 -12.09 -27.60
CA LEU A 27 -8.02 -12.15 -27.73
C LEU A 27 -7.36 -11.68 -26.45
N LEU A 28 -6.41 -12.46 -25.92
CA LEU A 28 -5.69 -12.19 -24.68
C LEU A 28 -4.19 -12.20 -24.99
N ALA A 29 -3.55 -11.06 -24.90
CA ALA A 29 -2.12 -10.88 -25.16
C ALA A 29 -1.54 -9.70 -24.38
N GLU A 30 -0.22 -9.58 -24.37
CA GLU A 30 0.46 -8.43 -23.78
C GLU A 30 0.26 -7.17 -24.65
N TYR A 31 0.25 -5.99 -24.01
CA TYR A 31 0.00 -4.72 -24.71
C TYR A 31 1.06 -4.41 -25.78
N ASP A 32 2.28 -4.93 -25.60
CA ASP A 32 3.43 -4.76 -26.50
C ASP A 32 3.61 -5.93 -27.49
N SER A 33 2.65 -6.84 -27.55
CA SER A 33 2.66 -7.99 -28.48
C SER A 33 2.50 -7.61 -29.97
N GLY A 34 2.18 -6.36 -30.27
CA GLY A 34 1.85 -5.89 -31.62
C GLY A 34 0.41 -6.25 -32.09
N LEU A 35 -0.40 -6.86 -31.20
CA LEU A 35 -1.80 -7.18 -31.46
C LEU A 35 -2.77 -6.08 -31.05
N PHE A 36 -2.29 -5.17 -30.22
CA PHE A 36 -3.04 -4.03 -29.71
C PHE A 36 -2.34 -2.72 -30.04
N ASP A 37 -3.12 -1.72 -30.39
CA ASP A 37 -2.64 -0.36 -30.63
C ASP A 37 -3.21 0.59 -29.58
N ILE A 38 -2.40 1.54 -29.13
CA ILE A 38 -2.86 2.62 -28.27
C ILE A 38 -3.51 3.72 -29.11
N LYS A 39 -4.71 4.14 -28.73
CA LYS A 39 -5.35 5.35 -29.27
C LYS A 39 -5.16 6.50 -28.29
N PRO A 40 -4.21 7.39 -28.54
CA PRO A 40 -3.97 8.52 -27.66
C PRO A 40 -5.02 9.63 -27.92
N TYR A 41 -5.46 10.27 -26.85
CA TYR A 41 -6.26 11.48 -26.89
C TYR A 41 -5.51 12.60 -26.12
N PRO A 42 -4.61 13.34 -26.78
CA PRO A 42 -3.71 14.29 -26.11
C PRO A 42 -4.43 15.39 -25.31
N TYR A 43 -5.64 15.77 -25.75
CA TYR A 43 -6.43 16.80 -25.09
C TYR A 43 -7.47 16.23 -24.08
N ARG A 44 -7.63 14.91 -24.06
CA ARG A 44 -8.51 14.15 -23.15
C ARG A 44 -7.83 12.84 -22.78
N PRO A 45 -6.79 12.88 -21.97
CA PRO A 45 -5.98 11.69 -21.66
C PRO A 45 -6.80 10.55 -21.00
N GLU A 46 -7.90 10.88 -20.33
CA GLU A 46 -8.85 9.92 -19.77
C GLU A 46 -9.56 9.05 -20.83
N GLN A 47 -9.56 9.48 -22.08
CA GLN A 47 -10.13 8.74 -23.22
C GLN A 47 -9.08 7.87 -23.92
N THR A 48 -7.81 7.98 -23.56
CA THR A 48 -6.75 7.14 -24.12
C THR A 48 -7.00 5.68 -23.76
N HIS A 49 -7.09 4.81 -24.76
CA HIS A 49 -7.38 3.40 -24.58
C HIS A 49 -6.66 2.53 -25.60
N PHE A 50 -6.64 1.23 -25.35
CA PHE A 50 -6.10 0.24 -26.29
C PHE A 50 -7.22 -0.32 -27.18
N VAL A 51 -6.86 -0.65 -28.40
CA VAL A 51 -7.77 -1.28 -29.38
C VAL A 51 -7.09 -2.48 -30.04
N HIS A 52 -7.90 -3.47 -30.41
CA HIS A 52 -7.51 -4.56 -31.27
C HIS A 52 -7.85 -4.17 -32.71
N SER A 53 -6.88 -3.64 -33.44
CA SER A 53 -7.10 -3.03 -34.75
C SER A 53 -7.56 -4.03 -35.82
N ASN A 54 -7.04 -5.25 -35.78
CA ASN A 54 -7.33 -6.34 -36.74
C ASN A 54 -8.34 -7.35 -36.18
N CYS A 55 -9.27 -6.91 -35.34
CA CYS A 55 -10.26 -7.80 -34.77
C CYS A 55 -11.25 -8.31 -35.85
N GLU A 56 -11.36 -9.61 -35.97
CA GLU A 56 -12.28 -10.28 -36.93
C GLU A 56 -13.77 -9.98 -36.59
N LYS A 57 -14.09 -9.78 -35.30
CA LYS A 57 -15.46 -9.53 -34.81
C LYS A 57 -15.83 -8.04 -34.71
N GLY A 58 -14.95 -7.14 -35.15
CA GLY A 58 -15.25 -5.71 -35.13
C GLY A 58 -14.00 -4.85 -35.21
N LYS A 59 -13.89 -4.08 -36.29
CA LYS A 59 -12.73 -3.20 -36.51
C LYS A 59 -12.50 -2.26 -35.33
N ASN A 60 -11.24 -2.15 -34.91
CA ASN A 60 -10.84 -1.31 -33.75
C ASN A 60 -11.65 -1.62 -32.47
N ALA A 61 -11.86 -2.88 -32.17
CA ALA A 61 -12.54 -3.29 -30.95
C ALA A 61 -11.74 -2.88 -29.71
N ASP A 62 -12.39 -2.37 -28.68
CA ASP A 62 -11.73 -1.96 -27.45
C ASP A 62 -11.01 -3.15 -26.81
N ALA A 63 -9.84 -2.85 -26.23
CA ALA A 63 -9.09 -3.77 -25.42
C ALA A 63 -8.99 -3.23 -24.00
N VAL A 64 -9.33 -4.08 -23.04
CA VAL A 64 -9.36 -3.76 -21.62
C VAL A 64 -8.33 -4.58 -20.86
N PRO A 65 -7.83 -4.10 -19.71
CA PRO A 65 -6.92 -4.87 -18.90
C PRO A 65 -7.50 -6.23 -18.50
N ALA A 66 -6.70 -7.27 -18.61
CA ALA A 66 -7.03 -8.59 -18.07
C ALA A 66 -6.88 -8.54 -16.54
N ARG A 67 -7.98 -8.43 -15.81
CA ARG A 67 -8.05 -8.04 -14.39
C ARG A 67 -7.44 -9.02 -13.39
N PHE A 68 -6.91 -10.15 -13.84
CA PHE A 68 -6.33 -11.16 -12.96
C PHE A 68 -4.83 -10.91 -12.79
N LEU A 69 -4.39 -10.94 -11.55
CA LEU A 69 -3.01 -10.72 -11.13
C LEU A 69 -2.58 -11.83 -10.17
N LEU A 70 -1.29 -11.92 -9.90
CA LEU A 70 -0.73 -12.68 -8.79
C LEU A 70 -0.25 -11.74 -7.70
N ALA A 71 -0.54 -12.08 -6.45
CA ALA A 71 -0.01 -11.40 -5.27
C ALA A 71 0.51 -12.41 -4.26
N CYS A 72 1.60 -12.10 -3.56
CA CYS A 72 2.12 -12.91 -2.45
C CYS A 72 2.09 -12.14 -1.13
N ARG A 73 2.37 -12.83 -0.02
CA ARG A 73 2.37 -12.22 1.32
C ARG A 73 3.47 -11.17 1.53
N ASN A 74 4.56 -11.27 0.77
CA ASN A 74 5.65 -10.28 0.80
C ASN A 74 5.36 -9.02 -0.02
N GLY A 75 4.11 -8.84 -0.49
CA GLY A 75 3.69 -7.65 -1.23
C GLY A 75 4.09 -7.62 -2.71
N HIS A 76 4.68 -8.68 -3.25
CA HIS A 76 4.96 -8.75 -4.69
C HIS A 76 3.66 -8.89 -5.48
N LEU A 77 3.59 -8.17 -6.60
CA LEU A 77 2.44 -8.15 -7.49
C LEU A 77 2.90 -8.41 -8.92
N ASP A 78 2.29 -9.38 -9.60
CA ASP A 78 2.69 -9.78 -10.93
C ASP A 78 1.49 -9.98 -11.85
N ASP A 79 1.75 -9.96 -13.15
CA ASP A 79 0.75 -10.36 -14.14
C ASP A 79 0.34 -11.82 -13.91
N PHE A 80 -0.91 -12.14 -14.20
CA PHE A 80 -1.38 -13.52 -14.15
C PHE A 80 -0.65 -14.35 -15.23
N PRO A 81 -0.13 -15.53 -14.90
CA PRO A 81 0.70 -16.34 -15.79
C PRO A 81 -0.15 -17.13 -16.78
N TRP A 82 -0.78 -16.45 -17.73
CA TRP A 82 -1.80 -17.00 -18.63
C TRP A 82 -1.36 -18.25 -19.37
N HIS A 83 -0.15 -18.25 -19.97
CA HIS A 83 0.36 -19.42 -20.69
C HIS A 83 0.60 -20.61 -19.77
N TRP A 84 1.25 -20.37 -18.60
CA TRP A 84 1.43 -21.42 -17.60
C TRP A 84 0.11 -22.02 -17.16
N PHE A 85 -0.83 -21.15 -16.82
CA PHE A 85 -2.14 -21.56 -16.28
C PHE A 85 -2.92 -22.41 -17.28
N VAL A 86 -3.03 -21.98 -18.53
CA VAL A 86 -3.80 -22.70 -19.56
C VAL A 86 -3.21 -24.08 -19.85
N HIS A 87 -1.88 -24.20 -19.90
CA HIS A 87 -1.19 -25.44 -20.22
C HIS A 87 -0.91 -26.34 -19.00
N GLY A 88 -1.24 -25.89 -17.78
CA GLY A 88 -1.03 -26.66 -16.55
C GLY A 88 0.40 -26.74 -16.08
N GLY A 89 1.27 -25.81 -16.52
CA GLY A 89 2.68 -25.77 -16.18
C GLY A 89 3.53 -25.15 -17.28
N PRO A 90 4.86 -25.38 -17.25
CA PRO A 90 5.76 -24.94 -18.32
C PRO A 90 5.34 -25.57 -19.65
N SER A 91 5.34 -24.76 -20.71
CA SER A 91 4.98 -25.24 -22.07
C SER A 91 5.76 -24.48 -23.12
N GLU A 92 6.18 -25.18 -24.17
CA GLU A 92 6.80 -24.61 -25.38
C GLU A 92 5.77 -23.93 -26.28
N CYS A 93 4.47 -24.19 -26.07
CA CYS A 93 3.40 -23.60 -26.84
C CYS A 93 3.31 -22.09 -26.62
N ARG A 94 3.40 -21.31 -27.70
CA ARG A 94 3.26 -19.84 -27.74
C ARG A 94 2.01 -19.39 -28.49
N GLY A 95 1.04 -20.28 -28.59
CA GLY A 95 -0.23 -20.01 -29.32
C GLY A 95 -0.97 -18.82 -28.67
N THR A 96 -1.76 -18.17 -29.50
CA THR A 96 -2.62 -17.06 -29.07
C THR A 96 -3.65 -17.55 -28.05
N LEU A 97 -3.86 -16.80 -27.00
CA LEU A 97 -4.84 -17.12 -25.98
C LEU A 97 -6.14 -16.35 -26.22
N ARG A 98 -7.25 -16.98 -25.87
CA ARG A 98 -8.57 -16.36 -25.90
C ARG A 98 -9.27 -16.53 -24.55
N PHE A 99 -9.77 -15.42 -24.08
CA PHE A 99 -10.62 -15.36 -22.88
C PHE A 99 -12.09 -15.34 -23.30
N PHE A 100 -12.89 -16.21 -22.77
CA PHE A 100 -14.32 -16.28 -23.07
C PHE A 100 -15.13 -16.65 -21.85
N GLU A 101 -16.40 -16.32 -21.91
CA GLU A 101 -17.39 -16.56 -20.87
C GLU A 101 -18.39 -17.59 -21.35
N ARG A 102 -18.67 -18.60 -20.54
CA ARG A 102 -19.68 -19.62 -20.78
C ARG A 102 -20.88 -19.36 -19.88
N GLY A 103 -22.00 -18.90 -20.46
CA GLY A 103 -23.23 -18.62 -19.71
C GLY A 103 -23.46 -17.14 -19.44
N ALA A 104 -24.51 -16.82 -18.68
CA ALA A 104 -25.00 -15.47 -18.47
C ALA A 104 -24.55 -14.83 -17.14
N SER A 105 -23.77 -15.53 -16.33
CA SER A 105 -23.32 -15.02 -15.02
C SER A 105 -21.81 -14.78 -15.02
N LEU A 106 -21.39 -13.65 -14.46
CA LEU A 106 -19.98 -13.25 -14.29
C LEU A 106 -19.24 -14.08 -13.21
N GLN A 107 -19.70 -15.27 -12.90
CA GLN A 107 -19.05 -16.15 -11.94
C GLN A 107 -17.76 -16.72 -12.52
N THR A 108 -16.75 -16.87 -11.67
CA THR A 108 -15.39 -17.36 -12.06
C THR A 108 -15.44 -18.74 -12.72
N GLU A 109 -16.42 -19.55 -12.40
CA GLU A 109 -16.65 -20.86 -12.99
C GLU A 109 -16.95 -20.81 -14.49
N ASN A 110 -17.56 -19.71 -14.95
CA ASN A 110 -17.93 -19.47 -16.33
C ASN A 110 -16.83 -18.80 -17.15
N LEU A 111 -15.75 -18.35 -16.49
CA LEU A 111 -14.63 -17.69 -17.15
C LEU A 111 -13.58 -18.74 -17.57
N TRP A 112 -13.28 -18.77 -18.86
CA TRP A 112 -12.36 -19.74 -19.46
C TRP A 112 -11.29 -19.04 -20.28
N VAL A 113 -10.13 -19.68 -20.33
CA VAL A 113 -9.07 -19.29 -21.25
C VAL A 113 -8.69 -20.52 -22.08
N LYS A 114 -8.52 -20.30 -23.40
CA LYS A 114 -8.17 -21.34 -24.38
C LYS A 114 -6.95 -20.90 -25.17
N CYS A 115 -6.10 -21.83 -25.55
CA CYS A 115 -5.04 -21.65 -26.50
C CYS A 115 -5.54 -22.05 -27.90
N ASP A 116 -5.38 -21.17 -28.89
CA ASP A 116 -5.83 -21.43 -30.25
C ASP A 116 -4.92 -22.43 -31.03
N ALA A 117 -3.68 -22.64 -30.53
CA ALA A 117 -2.72 -23.51 -31.25
C ALA A 117 -2.79 -24.99 -30.82
N CYS A 118 -3.08 -25.29 -29.55
CA CYS A 118 -3.09 -26.66 -29.02
C CYS A 118 -4.40 -27.05 -28.37
N ASP A 119 -5.43 -26.21 -28.47
CA ASP A 119 -6.76 -26.38 -27.89
C ASP A 119 -6.82 -26.56 -26.37
N ALA A 120 -5.69 -26.44 -25.66
CA ALA A 120 -5.68 -26.46 -24.23
C ALA A 120 -6.61 -25.37 -23.68
N ALA A 121 -7.49 -25.72 -22.75
CA ALA A 121 -8.45 -24.78 -22.17
C ALA A 121 -8.60 -25.04 -20.68
N ARG A 122 -8.74 -24.00 -19.88
CA ARG A 122 -8.91 -24.09 -18.43
C ARG A 122 -9.86 -23.03 -17.91
N SER A 123 -10.75 -23.41 -16.97
CA SER A 123 -11.59 -22.47 -16.24
C SER A 123 -10.78 -21.73 -15.18
N LEU A 124 -11.09 -20.44 -15.01
CA LEU A 124 -10.45 -19.61 -13.98
C LEU A 124 -10.81 -19.99 -12.54
N VAL A 125 -11.84 -20.82 -12.35
CA VAL A 125 -12.12 -21.39 -11.02
C VAL A 125 -10.89 -22.10 -10.42
N HIS A 126 -10.08 -22.74 -11.28
CA HIS A 126 -8.85 -23.42 -10.86
C HIS A 126 -7.70 -22.48 -10.46
N ALA A 127 -7.85 -21.17 -10.63
CA ALA A 127 -6.92 -20.17 -10.16
C ALA A 127 -7.23 -19.69 -8.73
N PHE A 128 -8.38 -20.09 -8.16
CA PHE A 128 -8.84 -19.67 -6.85
C PHE A 128 -9.06 -20.87 -5.91
N GLY A 129 -9.17 -20.58 -4.61
CA GLY A 129 -9.34 -21.60 -3.59
C GLY A 129 -8.04 -22.24 -3.11
N ARG A 130 -8.15 -23.28 -2.29
CA ARG A 130 -6.99 -23.93 -1.63
C ARG A 130 -6.08 -24.69 -2.61
N GLU A 131 -6.67 -25.28 -3.65
CA GLU A 131 -5.94 -26.07 -4.66
C GLU A 131 -5.28 -25.21 -5.75
N ALA A 132 -5.60 -23.92 -5.79
CA ALA A 132 -5.07 -23.01 -6.79
C ALA A 132 -3.53 -22.89 -6.77
N GLN A 133 -2.91 -23.08 -5.61
CA GLN A 133 -1.46 -22.99 -5.46
C GLN A 133 -0.72 -24.04 -6.31
N GLN A 134 -1.34 -25.20 -6.56
CA GLN A 134 -0.76 -26.25 -7.42
C GLN A 134 -0.82 -25.88 -8.92
N ASN A 135 -1.70 -24.96 -9.28
CA ASN A 135 -1.95 -24.53 -10.64
C ASN A 135 -1.21 -23.22 -11.00
N LEU A 136 -0.49 -22.64 -10.07
CA LEU A 136 0.21 -21.37 -10.23
C LEU A 136 1.71 -21.56 -10.02
N PRO A 137 2.59 -20.83 -10.73
CA PRO A 137 4.03 -20.87 -10.52
C PRO A 137 4.39 -20.21 -9.17
N ALA A 138 5.62 -20.44 -8.70
CA ALA A 138 6.18 -19.71 -7.56
C ALA A 138 6.23 -18.20 -7.81
N CYS A 139 6.25 -17.42 -6.75
CA CYS A 139 6.40 -15.98 -6.84
C CYS A 139 7.74 -15.61 -7.50
N ARG A 140 7.71 -14.68 -8.46
CA ARG A 140 8.92 -14.18 -9.12
C ARG A 140 9.50 -12.95 -8.43
N GLY A 141 8.89 -12.50 -7.33
CA GLY A 141 9.34 -11.31 -6.59
C GLY A 141 9.20 -10.01 -7.37
N ARG A 142 8.18 -9.87 -8.23
CA ARG A 142 8.02 -8.71 -9.08
C ARG A 142 7.52 -7.48 -8.31
N HIS A 143 8.19 -6.35 -8.56
CA HIS A 143 7.79 -5.01 -8.15
C HIS A 143 7.41 -4.19 -9.40
N PRO A 144 6.13 -4.16 -9.81
CA PRO A 144 5.72 -3.56 -11.08
C PRO A 144 6.01 -2.06 -11.17
N HIS A 145 5.99 -1.35 -10.06
CA HIS A 145 6.29 0.09 -9.99
C HIS A 145 7.78 0.42 -10.16
N LEU A 146 8.68 -0.55 -9.90
CA LEU A 146 10.12 -0.41 -10.09
C LEU A 146 10.63 -1.16 -11.32
N ASP A 147 9.79 -2.00 -11.93
CA ASP A 147 10.15 -2.94 -13.01
C ASP A 147 11.32 -3.87 -12.62
N THR A 148 11.36 -4.28 -11.34
CA THR A 148 12.41 -5.13 -10.77
C THR A 148 11.84 -6.43 -10.24
N PHE A 149 12.73 -7.40 -10.00
CA PHE A 149 12.39 -8.72 -9.47
C PHE A 149 13.27 -9.05 -8.27
N ASP A 150 12.66 -9.53 -7.18
CA ASP A 150 13.36 -10.12 -6.05
C ASP A 150 13.36 -11.65 -6.18
N ALA A 151 14.46 -12.19 -6.65
CA ALA A 151 14.63 -13.63 -6.85
C ALA A 151 14.65 -14.44 -5.54
N SER A 152 14.75 -13.79 -4.38
CA SER A 152 14.80 -14.46 -3.07
C SER A 152 13.43 -14.90 -2.56
N CYS A 153 12.33 -14.43 -3.17
CA CYS A 153 10.99 -14.74 -2.70
C CYS A 153 10.61 -16.21 -2.93
N GLN A 154 10.29 -16.92 -1.84
CA GLN A 154 9.85 -18.32 -1.86
C GLN A 154 8.34 -18.48 -1.61
N GLU A 155 7.60 -17.39 -1.55
CA GLU A 155 6.17 -17.42 -1.27
C GLU A 155 5.35 -18.01 -2.42
N SER A 156 4.28 -18.70 -2.07
CA SER A 156 3.28 -19.14 -3.04
C SER A 156 2.29 -18.02 -3.33
N PRO A 157 2.22 -17.49 -4.54
CA PRO A 157 1.30 -16.41 -4.88
C PRO A 157 -0.15 -16.90 -4.95
N ARG A 158 -1.07 -15.95 -4.84
CA ARG A 158 -2.51 -16.18 -5.04
C ARG A 158 -3.01 -15.31 -6.17
N ALA A 159 -3.99 -15.84 -6.92
CA ALA A 159 -4.70 -15.03 -7.88
C ALA A 159 -5.57 -13.99 -7.16
N VAL A 160 -5.48 -12.75 -7.58
CA VAL A 160 -6.28 -11.63 -7.11
C VAL A 160 -6.93 -10.93 -8.29
N LEU A 161 -8.09 -10.34 -8.06
CA LEU A 161 -8.80 -9.58 -9.09
C LEU A 161 -8.48 -8.09 -8.92
N LEU A 162 -7.96 -7.46 -9.96
CA LEU A 162 -7.70 -6.02 -9.97
C LEU A 162 -9.02 -5.25 -9.72
N GLY A 163 -9.00 -4.37 -8.74
CA GLY A 163 -10.16 -3.60 -8.32
C GLY A 163 -11.09 -4.34 -7.34
N ALA A 164 -10.75 -5.55 -6.91
CA ALA A 164 -11.44 -6.18 -5.79
C ALA A 164 -11.10 -5.43 -4.49
N THR A 165 -12.12 -5.10 -3.71
CA THR A 165 -11.96 -4.30 -2.48
C THR A 165 -11.02 -4.93 -1.47
N ASN A 166 -10.99 -6.26 -1.38
CA ASN A 166 -10.11 -7.00 -0.48
C ASN A 166 -8.62 -6.99 -0.88
N SER A 167 -8.27 -6.46 -2.05
CA SER A 167 -6.87 -6.32 -2.50
C SER A 167 -6.22 -5.01 -2.07
N TRP A 168 -6.99 -4.06 -1.55
CA TRP A 168 -6.56 -2.69 -1.29
C TRP A 168 -6.97 -2.20 0.09
N PHE A 169 -7.11 -3.09 1.06
CA PHE A 169 -7.33 -2.66 2.43
C PHE A 169 -6.05 -2.04 2.99
N PRO A 170 -6.06 -0.76 3.33
CA PRO A 170 -4.97 -0.19 4.11
C PRO A 170 -4.93 -0.89 5.46
N VAL A 171 -3.75 -1.18 5.96
CA VAL A 171 -3.56 -1.48 7.38
C VAL A 171 -3.71 -0.15 8.10
N SER A 172 -4.91 0.10 8.64
CA SER A 172 -5.18 1.30 9.42
C SER A 172 -5.04 0.95 10.89
N LEU A 173 -4.12 1.62 11.56
CA LEU A 173 -4.03 1.63 13.02
C LEU A 173 -4.72 2.91 13.49
N SER A 174 -5.85 2.76 14.17
CA SER A 174 -6.51 3.89 14.83
C SER A 174 -6.09 3.87 16.29
N VAL A 175 -5.42 4.93 16.71
CA VAL A 175 -4.96 5.12 18.08
C VAL A 175 -5.68 6.35 18.63
N LEU A 176 -6.33 6.21 19.78
CA LEU A 176 -6.82 7.34 20.55
C LEU A 176 -5.61 7.94 21.27
N ALA A 177 -5.17 9.12 20.86
CA ALA A 177 -4.18 9.86 21.62
C ALA A 177 -4.84 10.40 22.89
N ILE A 178 -4.68 9.67 24.00
CA ILE A 178 -5.05 10.18 25.33
C ILE A 178 -3.84 10.99 25.81
N PRO A 179 -3.99 12.30 26.02
CA PRO A 179 -2.88 13.12 26.53
C PRO A 179 -2.51 12.64 27.93
N LEU A 180 -1.37 11.98 28.04
CA LEU A 180 -0.79 11.65 29.34
C LEU A 180 -0.21 12.92 29.95
N GLU A 181 -0.29 13.05 31.29
CA GLU A 181 0.36 14.14 32.06
C GLU A 181 1.84 14.27 31.66
N ARG A 182 2.50 13.16 31.37
CA ARG A 182 3.90 13.11 30.91
C ARG A 182 4.14 13.88 29.60
N ASN A 183 3.20 13.82 28.66
CA ASN A 183 3.31 14.58 27.40
C ASN A 183 3.09 16.07 27.63
N GLN A 184 2.23 16.45 28.58
CA GLN A 184 2.02 17.85 28.94
C GLN A 184 3.27 18.40 29.63
N LEU A 185 3.92 17.62 30.50
CA LEU A 185 5.17 18.01 31.16
C LEU A 185 6.31 18.18 30.12
N SER A 186 6.45 17.24 29.20
CA SER A 186 7.48 17.32 28.16
C SER A 186 7.27 18.55 27.27
N GLN A 187 6.02 18.89 26.96
CA GLN A 187 5.70 20.09 26.20
C GLN A 187 6.01 21.37 26.98
N LEU A 188 5.67 21.42 28.26
CA LEU A 188 6.00 22.56 29.11
C LEU A 188 7.51 22.75 29.29
N VAL A 189 8.26 21.66 29.42
CA VAL A 189 9.72 21.72 29.48
C VAL A 189 10.30 22.20 28.15
N LEU A 190 9.68 21.81 26.99
CA LEU A 190 10.06 22.29 25.67
C LEU A 190 9.80 23.79 25.53
N ASP A 191 8.60 24.25 25.89
CA ASP A 191 8.18 25.65 25.82
C ASP A 191 9.02 26.56 26.71
N GLY A 192 9.48 26.01 27.84
CA GLY A 192 10.34 26.71 28.81
C GLY A 192 11.84 26.38 28.69
N TRP A 193 12.28 25.74 27.59
CA TRP A 193 13.64 25.23 27.46
C TRP A 193 14.74 26.27 27.68
N GLU A 194 14.53 27.50 27.27
CA GLU A 194 15.45 28.62 27.49
C GLU A 194 15.79 28.87 28.95
N TYR A 195 14.88 28.48 29.90
CA TYR A 195 15.05 28.64 31.34
C TYR A 195 15.67 27.41 32.01
N PHE A 196 15.65 26.27 31.33
CA PHE A 196 16.06 24.98 31.89
C PHE A 196 17.40 24.47 31.33
N ALA A 197 17.83 25.00 30.17
CA ALA A 197 19.01 24.51 29.47
C ALA A 197 20.33 24.60 30.30
N ASP A 198 20.45 25.60 31.17
CA ASP A 198 21.67 25.87 31.93
C ASP A 198 21.54 25.40 33.39
N VAL A 199 20.47 24.68 33.76
CA VAL A 199 20.24 24.22 35.15
C VAL A 199 21.04 22.97 35.43
N GLU A 200 21.97 23.03 36.36
CA GLU A 200 22.88 21.95 36.72
C GLU A 200 22.38 21.05 37.87
N SER A 201 21.38 21.51 38.65
CA SER A 201 20.88 20.76 39.81
C SER A 201 19.37 20.91 40.04
N ALA A 202 18.78 19.91 40.73
CA ALA A 202 17.38 19.95 41.13
C ALA A 202 17.04 21.11 42.08
N ASP A 203 17.99 21.59 42.86
CA ASP A 203 17.77 22.73 43.78
C ASP A 203 17.75 24.05 43.01
N GLU A 204 18.58 24.23 41.97
CA GLU A 204 18.48 25.34 41.04
C GLU A 204 17.16 25.33 40.29
N LEU A 205 16.74 24.16 39.79
CA LEU A 205 15.45 24.00 39.12
C LEU A 205 14.29 24.51 39.98
N LYS A 206 14.30 24.22 41.27
CA LYS A 206 13.28 24.74 42.22
C LYS A 206 13.21 26.26 42.24
N VAL A 207 14.35 26.92 42.16
CA VAL A 207 14.43 28.40 42.19
C VAL A 207 13.89 28.95 40.87
N VAL A 208 14.30 28.34 39.76
CA VAL A 208 13.84 28.71 38.40
C VAL A 208 12.32 28.55 38.30
N ILE A 209 11.77 27.40 38.69
CA ILE A 209 10.32 27.14 38.65
C ILE A 209 9.57 28.16 39.52
N LYS A 210 10.03 28.44 40.75
CA LYS A 210 9.40 29.46 41.61
C LYS A 210 9.38 30.84 40.95
N THR A 211 10.42 31.19 40.19
CA THR A 211 10.51 32.46 39.50
C THR A 211 9.54 32.49 38.32
N LEU A 212 9.47 31.41 37.52
CA LEU A 212 8.57 31.28 36.38
C LEU A 212 7.10 31.31 36.78
N VAL A 213 6.76 30.64 37.88
CA VAL A 213 5.39 30.68 38.44
C VAL A 213 5.02 32.09 38.90
N LYS A 214 5.94 32.82 39.56
CA LYS A 214 5.70 34.22 40.02
C LYS A 214 5.57 35.20 38.84
N SER A 215 6.33 34.98 37.75
CA SER A 215 6.26 35.82 36.55
C SER A 215 5.08 35.47 35.65
N GLY A 216 4.47 34.29 35.82
CA GLY A 216 3.44 33.76 34.92
C GLY A 216 3.97 33.37 33.56
N SER A 217 5.29 33.20 33.42
CA SER A 217 5.93 32.91 32.12
C SER A 217 5.70 31.47 31.62
N LEU A 218 5.47 30.53 32.55
CA LEU A 218 5.23 29.12 32.19
C LEU A 218 4.06 28.58 33.06
N PRO A 219 2.80 28.93 32.71
CA PRO A 219 1.64 28.51 33.50
C PRO A 219 1.43 27.00 33.39
N GLY A 220 1.12 26.35 34.52
CA GLY A 220 0.86 24.90 34.58
C GLY A 220 2.05 24.09 35.06
N ILE A 221 3.27 24.60 35.10
CA ILE A 221 4.46 23.86 35.56
C ILE A 221 4.34 23.52 37.08
N GLU A 222 3.59 24.31 37.83
CA GLU A 222 3.34 24.11 39.26
C GLU A 222 2.53 22.86 39.59
N ARG A 223 1.90 22.23 38.59
CA ARG A 223 1.10 21.01 38.77
C ARG A 223 1.96 19.75 38.89
N PHE A 224 3.21 19.84 38.41
CA PHE A 224 4.10 18.71 38.36
C PHE A 224 5.08 18.68 39.52
N ASP A 225 5.43 17.44 39.93
CA ASP A 225 6.47 17.27 40.94
C ASP A 225 7.84 17.68 40.39
N ILE A 226 8.63 18.34 41.24
CA ILE A 226 9.96 18.83 40.85
C ILE A 226 10.89 17.71 40.39
N GLY A 227 10.75 16.50 40.96
CA GLY A 227 11.51 15.34 40.58
C GLY A 227 11.16 14.87 39.16
N ASP A 228 9.89 14.98 38.76
CA ASP A 228 9.46 14.62 37.39
C ASP A 228 9.91 15.66 36.38
N VAL A 229 9.82 16.96 36.72
CA VAL A 229 10.36 18.03 35.86
C VAL A 229 11.86 17.87 35.67
N TRP A 230 12.61 17.59 36.76
CA TRP A 230 14.05 17.39 36.70
C TRP A 230 14.43 16.22 35.82
N ARG A 231 13.73 15.09 35.94
CA ARG A 231 13.94 13.91 35.10
C ARG A 231 13.72 14.23 33.62
N CYS A 232 12.65 14.95 33.31
CA CYS A 232 12.33 15.35 31.93
C CYS A 232 13.41 16.29 31.35
N VAL A 233 13.95 17.22 32.14
CA VAL A 233 15.05 18.10 31.75
C VAL A 233 16.33 17.29 31.50
N GLN A 234 16.67 16.34 32.37
CA GLN A 234 17.84 15.48 32.21
C GLN A 234 17.75 14.59 30.97
N GLU A 235 16.61 13.94 30.75
CA GLU A 235 16.37 13.11 29.55
C GLU A 235 16.60 13.91 28.28
N ARG A 236 16.23 15.19 28.29
CA ARG A 236 16.43 16.08 27.15
C ARG A 236 17.89 16.54 27.00
N LEU A 237 18.59 16.85 28.09
CA LEU A 237 20.03 17.17 28.06
C LEU A 237 20.88 16.01 27.55
N GLU A 238 20.45 14.77 27.85
CA GLU A 238 21.09 13.54 27.35
C GLU A 238 20.75 13.20 25.91
N GLY A 239 19.96 14.02 25.21
CA GLY A 239 19.50 13.76 23.85
C GLY A 239 18.50 12.61 23.70
N LYS A 240 17.90 12.17 24.82
CA LYS A 240 16.86 11.13 24.85
C LYS A 240 15.46 11.69 24.67
N GLY A 241 15.32 13.00 24.54
CA GLY A 241 14.06 13.70 24.33
C GLY A 241 13.66 13.66 22.85
N ASP A 242 12.53 13.03 22.58
CA ASP A 242 11.60 13.27 21.46
C ASP A 242 11.93 12.79 20.04
N ASP A 243 13.05 12.13 19.77
CA ASP A 243 13.32 11.52 18.45
C ASP A 243 13.15 10.00 18.41
N THR A 244 12.56 9.39 19.43
CA THR A 244 12.21 7.97 19.36
C THR A 244 11.00 7.79 18.45
N LEU A 245 11.21 7.15 17.32
CA LEU A 245 10.13 6.60 16.50
C LEU A 245 9.13 5.90 17.43
N VAL A 246 7.94 6.49 17.56
CA VAL A 246 6.88 5.95 18.38
C VAL A 246 6.53 4.57 17.85
N THR A 247 6.79 3.53 18.61
CA THR A 247 6.47 2.15 18.22
C THR A 247 5.00 1.86 18.49
N GLU A 248 4.47 0.80 17.88
CA GLU A 248 3.10 0.35 18.15
C GLU A 248 2.87 0.05 19.64
N GLY A 249 3.88 -0.44 20.36
CA GLY A 249 3.85 -0.67 21.80
C GLY A 249 3.76 0.64 22.59
N ASP A 250 4.51 1.67 22.15
CA ASP A 250 4.50 2.97 22.83
C ASP A 250 3.14 3.69 22.73
N LEU A 251 2.38 3.41 21.67
CA LEU A 251 1.04 3.98 21.49
C LEU A 251 -0.04 3.20 22.28
N LYS A 252 0.04 1.89 22.31
CA LYS A 252 -1.01 1.03 22.89
C LYS A 252 -0.88 0.84 24.40
N ILE A 253 0.33 0.76 24.93
CA ILE A 253 0.57 0.56 26.36
C ILE A 253 0.05 1.74 27.19
N PRO A 254 0.35 3.01 26.84
CA PRO A 254 -0.19 4.15 27.57
C PRO A 254 -1.72 4.23 27.54
N GLU A 255 -2.35 3.91 26.39
CA GLU A 255 -3.82 3.87 26.29
C GLU A 255 -4.42 2.80 27.18
N TRP A 256 -3.82 1.61 27.20
CA TRP A 256 -4.26 0.51 28.04
C TRP A 256 -4.11 0.84 29.54
N GLU A 257 -2.99 1.45 29.93
CA GLU A 257 -2.75 1.88 31.29
C GLU A 257 -3.83 2.87 31.78
N VAL A 258 -4.18 3.87 30.97
CA VAL A 258 -5.24 4.83 31.30
C VAL A 258 -6.62 4.17 31.40
N LEU A 259 -6.92 3.21 30.53
CA LEU A 259 -8.20 2.49 30.57
C LEU A 259 -8.32 1.53 31.76
N THR A 260 -7.22 1.09 32.33
CA THR A 260 -7.19 0.14 33.45
C THR A 260 -7.06 0.78 34.83
N VAL A 261 -6.79 2.08 34.93
CA VAL A 261 -6.77 2.79 36.23
C VAL A 261 -8.16 2.85 36.82
N SER A 262 -8.23 2.57 38.14
CA SER A 262 -9.49 2.58 38.88
C SER A 262 -10.08 3.99 39.11
N THR A 263 -9.31 5.04 38.89
CA THR A 263 -9.71 6.44 38.99
C THR A 263 -9.36 7.16 37.69
N PRO A 264 -10.34 7.59 36.88
CA PRO A 264 -10.04 8.33 35.65
C PRO A 264 -9.40 9.69 35.99
N PRO A 265 -8.52 10.20 35.09
CA PRO A 265 -7.96 11.54 35.24
C PRO A 265 -9.06 12.60 35.37
N THR A 266 -8.85 13.59 36.23
CA THR A 266 -9.83 14.64 36.53
C THR A 266 -10.15 15.57 35.37
N ASP A 267 -9.35 15.53 34.28
CA ASP A 267 -9.44 16.41 33.09
C ASP A 267 -10.05 15.73 31.89
N TRP A 268 -10.71 14.60 32.07
CA TRP A 268 -11.43 13.97 30.94
C TRP A 268 -12.66 14.79 30.54
N PRO A 269 -12.85 15.13 29.24
CA PRO A 269 -14.06 15.76 28.78
C PRO A 269 -15.24 14.82 29.03
N GLN A 270 -16.29 15.33 29.69
CA GLN A 270 -17.55 14.63 29.95
C GLN A 270 -18.37 14.52 28.66
#